data_23c06c169b9a4af8e576be7ba1188bc8
#
_entry.id   23c06c169b9a4af8e576be7ba1188bc8
#
_cell.length_a   1.000
_cell.length_b   1.000
_cell.length_c   1.000
_cell.angle_alpha   90.00
_cell.angle_beta   90.00
_cell.angle_gamma   90.00
#
_symmetry.space_group_name_H-M   'P 1'
#
loop_
_entity.id
_entity.type
_entity.pdbx_description
1 polymer ?
#
loop_
_entity_poly.entity_id
_entity_poly.type
_entity_poly.pdbx_seq_one_letter_code
_entity_poly.pdbx_strand_id
1 'polypeptide(L)'
;MIEIKELRKSFSGFPALDGLSLTVPTGSVYGLVGPNGAGKTTAIKHLTGVYRQDSGEVLLDGAPVFENPAAKEKIAYIPDEIYYFPQAGIRDMAAFFRGVYPSFNEERYRKLGEAFDLDDKAPLKRFSRGMQKQAAFRLAMSLMPEVLVLDEPVDGLDPVMRRQIWTLLLADVAERGMTVLVSSHNLRELEDVCDHVGIIHAGKTLVERSLSELQDNMVKVQLVLPEGAALPEGLNILHESRVGQVRTLILRGRAEEISAVVAAAGPLFYDLLPLTLEEIFIYELGGEHYAVRDVLL
;
A
#
# COMPACT_ATOMS: atom_id res chain seq x y z
N MET A 1 16.05 -1.66 -4.17
CA MET A 1 15.63 -0.93 -2.94
C MET A 1 15.37 0.53 -3.30
N ILE A 2 14.24 1.06 -2.83
CA ILE A 2 13.90 2.49 -2.99
C ILE A 2 14.19 3.19 -1.67
N GLU A 3 14.82 4.36 -1.74
CA GLU A 3 15.10 5.20 -0.56
C GLU A 3 14.68 6.63 -0.86
N ILE A 4 13.89 7.21 0.03
CA ILE A 4 13.58 8.64 0.04
C ILE A 4 14.14 9.18 1.36
N LYS A 5 15.00 10.22 1.27
CA LYS A 5 15.72 10.80 2.42
C LYS A 5 15.44 12.29 2.52
N GLU A 6 14.78 12.71 3.60
CA GLU A 6 14.51 14.11 3.93
C GLU A 6 13.93 14.92 2.76
N LEU A 7 13.03 14.28 1.98
CA LEU A 7 12.47 14.84 0.76
C LEU A 7 11.58 16.04 1.09
N ARG A 8 11.90 17.19 0.48
CA ARG A 8 11.11 18.42 0.60
C ARG A 8 10.65 18.90 -0.76
N LYS A 9 9.40 19.34 -0.81
CA LYS A 9 8.78 19.92 -1.99
C LYS A 9 7.71 20.94 -1.61
N SER A 10 7.81 22.12 -2.19
CA SER A 10 6.79 23.17 -2.04
C SER A 10 6.24 23.57 -3.41
N PHE A 11 4.95 23.90 -3.45
CA PHE A 11 4.28 24.47 -4.60
C PHE A 11 3.67 25.82 -4.22
N SER A 12 4.09 26.88 -4.88
CA SER A 12 3.62 28.26 -4.60
C SER A 12 3.68 28.63 -3.11
N GLY A 13 4.72 28.18 -2.40
CA GLY A 13 4.91 28.45 -0.97
C GLY A 13 4.19 27.47 -0.03
N PHE A 14 3.37 26.55 -0.54
CA PHE A 14 2.73 25.52 0.26
C PHE A 14 3.62 24.26 0.30
N PRO A 15 4.04 23.80 1.50
CA PRO A 15 4.86 22.60 1.65
C PRO A 15 3.99 21.36 1.41
N ALA A 16 4.21 20.67 0.28
CA ALA A 16 3.56 19.40 -0.02
C ALA A 16 4.28 18.19 0.58
N LEU A 17 5.62 18.30 0.72
CA LEU A 17 6.48 17.37 1.45
C LEU A 17 7.42 18.17 2.35
N ASP A 18 7.56 17.74 3.60
CA ASP A 18 8.36 18.44 4.61
C ASP A 18 9.29 17.48 5.38
N GLY A 19 10.30 16.96 4.67
CA GLY A 19 11.27 16.04 5.25
C GLY A 19 10.76 14.58 5.24
N LEU A 20 10.04 14.19 4.19
CA LEU A 20 9.56 12.82 4.03
C LEU A 20 10.75 11.86 3.88
N SER A 21 10.78 10.81 4.69
CA SER A 21 11.78 9.72 4.58
C SER A 21 11.05 8.38 4.60
N LEU A 22 11.40 7.48 3.67
CA LEU A 22 10.89 6.11 3.65
C LEU A 22 11.86 5.18 2.90
N THR A 23 11.78 3.90 3.21
CA THR A 23 12.60 2.85 2.60
C THR A 23 11.72 1.68 2.15
N VAL A 24 11.71 1.40 0.84
CA VAL A 24 10.97 0.26 0.29
C VAL A 24 11.95 -0.88 0.03
N PRO A 25 11.85 -2.00 0.74
CA PRO A 25 12.70 -3.16 0.51
C PRO A 25 12.51 -3.73 -0.90
N THR A 26 13.57 -4.28 -1.48
CA THR A 26 13.49 -4.98 -2.77
C THR A 26 12.63 -6.23 -2.63
N GLY A 27 11.76 -6.48 -3.62
CA GLY A 27 10.89 -7.65 -3.64
C GLY A 27 9.73 -7.59 -2.63
N SER A 28 9.41 -6.40 -2.11
CA SER A 28 8.30 -6.19 -1.19
C SER A 28 7.09 -5.54 -1.87
N VAL A 29 5.93 -5.68 -1.24
CA VAL A 29 4.74 -4.90 -1.52
C VAL A 29 4.57 -3.85 -0.42
N TYR A 30 4.89 -2.61 -0.74
CA TYR A 30 4.89 -1.50 0.21
C TYR A 30 3.64 -0.63 0.05
N GLY A 31 2.83 -0.54 1.10
CA GLY A 31 1.66 0.34 1.18
C GLY A 31 2.03 1.74 1.66
N LEU A 32 1.82 2.76 0.82
CA LEU A 32 1.97 4.17 1.19
C LEU A 32 0.60 4.74 1.54
N VAL A 33 0.33 4.91 2.82
CA VAL A 33 -1.00 5.24 3.34
C VAL A 33 -1.06 6.66 3.88
N GLY A 34 -2.20 7.31 3.73
CA GLY A 34 -2.45 8.63 4.29
C GLY A 34 -3.70 9.28 3.70
N PRO A 35 -4.26 10.30 4.37
CA PRO A 35 -5.43 10.99 3.88
C PRO A 35 -5.17 11.73 2.56
N ASN A 36 -6.23 12.19 1.93
CA ASN A 36 -6.10 13.04 0.75
C ASN A 36 -5.34 14.33 1.13
N GLY A 37 -4.38 14.70 0.27
CA GLY A 37 -3.48 15.84 0.56
C GLY A 37 -2.28 15.53 1.47
N ALA A 38 -2.12 14.30 1.97
CA ALA A 38 -0.96 13.92 2.79
C ALA A 38 0.40 13.98 2.08
N GLY A 39 0.41 14.01 0.73
CA GLY A 39 1.64 14.06 -0.07
C GLY A 39 1.95 12.77 -0.84
N LYS A 40 1.10 11.72 -0.79
CA LYS A 40 1.31 10.42 -1.45
C LYS A 40 1.67 10.55 -2.93
N THR A 41 0.77 11.13 -3.73
CA THR A 41 1.00 11.35 -5.18
C THR A 41 2.22 12.24 -5.44
N THR A 42 2.50 13.21 -4.57
CA THR A 42 3.69 14.06 -4.70
C THR A 42 4.96 13.23 -4.49
N ALA A 43 5.02 12.39 -3.47
CA ALA A 43 6.15 11.47 -3.24
C ALA A 43 6.34 10.50 -4.42
N ILE A 44 5.26 9.90 -4.92
CA ILE A 44 5.27 9.03 -6.09
C ILE A 44 5.81 9.74 -7.33
N LYS A 45 5.43 10.99 -7.59
CA LYS A 45 5.92 11.75 -8.73
C LYS A 45 7.42 12.10 -8.63
N HIS A 46 7.99 12.17 -7.43
CA HIS A 46 9.44 12.25 -7.27
C HIS A 46 10.11 10.91 -7.52
N LEU A 47 9.56 9.82 -6.99
CA LEU A 47 10.06 8.47 -7.22
C LEU A 47 10.03 8.07 -8.70
N THR A 48 9.04 8.53 -9.45
CA THR A 48 8.95 8.27 -10.90
C THR A 48 9.73 9.29 -11.74
N GLY A 49 10.42 10.24 -11.08
CA GLY A 49 11.25 11.26 -11.72
C GLY A 49 10.45 12.27 -12.54
N VAL A 50 9.15 12.46 -12.24
CA VAL A 50 8.28 13.50 -12.83
C VAL A 50 8.57 14.85 -12.19
N TYR A 51 8.76 14.87 -10.87
CA TYR A 51 9.10 16.10 -10.15
C TYR A 51 10.56 16.10 -9.69
N ARG A 52 11.17 17.28 -9.74
CA ARG A 52 12.44 17.57 -9.08
C ARG A 52 12.16 18.05 -7.67
N GLN A 53 12.88 17.50 -6.71
CA GLN A 53 12.85 17.89 -5.31
C GLN A 53 13.46 19.28 -5.08
N ASP A 54 13.01 19.96 -4.03
CA ASP A 54 13.63 21.22 -3.58
C ASP A 54 14.85 20.91 -2.70
N SER A 55 14.78 19.83 -1.89
CA SER A 55 15.91 19.26 -1.15
C SER A 55 15.64 17.79 -0.81
N GLY A 56 16.65 17.10 -0.28
CA GLY A 56 16.59 15.67 0.00
C GLY A 56 16.95 14.81 -1.22
N GLU A 57 16.81 13.50 -1.09
CA GLU A 57 17.22 12.52 -2.09
C GLU A 57 16.13 11.51 -2.38
N VAL A 58 16.04 11.06 -3.63
CA VAL A 58 15.21 9.93 -4.08
C VAL A 58 16.08 9.00 -4.89
N LEU A 59 16.30 7.79 -4.36
CA LEU A 59 17.26 6.84 -4.88
C LEU A 59 16.55 5.51 -5.24
N LEU A 60 16.97 4.90 -6.33
CA LEU A 60 16.70 3.51 -6.68
C LEU A 60 18.02 2.77 -6.74
N ASP A 61 18.20 1.76 -5.89
CA ASP A 61 19.44 0.99 -5.75
C ASP A 61 20.67 1.89 -5.55
N GLY A 62 20.53 2.94 -4.76
CA GLY A 62 21.56 3.92 -4.47
C GLY A 62 21.80 4.97 -5.56
N ALA A 63 21.14 4.88 -6.72
CA ALA A 63 21.26 5.84 -7.81
C ALA A 63 20.10 6.86 -7.80
N PRO A 64 20.36 8.17 -8.02
CA PRO A 64 19.30 9.16 -8.14
C PRO A 64 18.34 8.84 -9.28
N VAL A 65 17.03 9.04 -9.05
CA VAL A 65 16.00 8.76 -10.08
C VAL A 65 15.76 9.94 -11.01
N PHE A 66 15.86 11.18 -10.50
CA PHE A 66 15.60 12.38 -11.32
C PHE A 66 16.66 12.53 -12.40
N GLU A 67 16.22 12.75 -13.65
CA GLU A 67 17.09 12.85 -14.85
C GLU A 67 18.02 11.64 -15.08
N ASN A 68 17.62 10.44 -14.61
CA ASN A 68 18.36 9.21 -14.78
C ASN A 68 17.55 8.20 -15.62
N PRO A 69 17.75 8.13 -16.93
CA PRO A 69 17.03 7.19 -17.80
C PRO A 69 17.18 5.73 -17.36
N ALA A 70 18.39 5.32 -16.97
CA ALA A 70 18.67 3.93 -16.56
C ALA A 70 17.86 3.52 -15.30
N ALA A 71 17.66 4.43 -14.35
CA ALA A 71 16.78 4.19 -13.20
C ALA A 71 15.31 4.16 -13.62
N LYS A 72 14.90 5.06 -14.53
CA LYS A 72 13.49 5.16 -14.99
C LYS A 72 13.07 3.96 -15.85
N GLU A 73 13.97 3.36 -16.62
CA GLU A 73 13.69 2.14 -17.40
C GLU A 73 13.29 0.96 -16.53
N LYS A 74 13.71 0.93 -15.26
CA LYS A 74 13.36 -0.10 -14.29
C LYS A 74 11.97 0.11 -13.66
N ILE A 75 11.38 1.30 -13.81
CA ILE A 75 10.15 1.71 -13.13
C ILE A 75 8.98 1.72 -14.11
N ALA A 76 7.90 1.03 -13.77
CA ALA A 76 6.60 1.26 -14.38
C ALA A 76 5.70 2.01 -13.39
N TYR A 77 4.88 2.93 -13.90
CA TYR A 77 4.01 3.76 -13.12
C TYR A 77 2.58 3.74 -13.65
N ILE A 78 1.63 3.47 -12.77
CA ILE A 78 0.19 3.61 -13.05
C ILE A 78 -0.35 4.73 -12.15
N PRO A 79 -0.64 5.91 -12.71
CA PRO A 79 -1.23 7.02 -11.97
C PRO A 79 -2.72 6.77 -11.71
N ASP A 80 -3.29 7.50 -10.74
CA ASP A 80 -4.74 7.49 -10.50
C ASP A 80 -5.51 7.99 -11.72
N GLU A 81 -5.12 9.14 -12.27
CA GLU A 81 -5.63 9.63 -13.55
C GLU A 81 -4.72 9.18 -14.69
N ILE A 82 -5.21 8.22 -15.48
CA ILE A 82 -4.45 7.63 -16.58
C ILE A 82 -4.58 8.49 -17.82
N TYR A 83 -3.43 8.90 -18.37
CA TYR A 83 -3.37 9.62 -19.62
C TYR A 83 -3.01 8.71 -20.79
N TYR A 84 -3.77 8.78 -21.86
CA TYR A 84 -3.51 8.09 -23.12
C TYR A 84 -3.47 9.08 -24.28
N PHE A 85 -2.77 8.73 -25.35
CA PHE A 85 -2.80 9.52 -26.58
C PHE A 85 -4.23 9.60 -27.12
N PRO A 86 -4.64 10.75 -27.69
CA PRO A 86 -5.94 10.91 -28.30
C PRO A 86 -6.22 9.80 -29.31
N GLN A 87 -7.39 9.16 -29.23
CA GLN A 87 -7.84 8.05 -30.08
C GLN A 87 -7.01 6.77 -30.03
N ALA A 88 -5.95 6.67 -29.20
CA ALA A 88 -5.17 5.44 -29.06
C ALA A 88 -6.00 4.32 -28.44
N GLY A 89 -5.85 3.12 -28.98
CA GLY A 89 -6.23 1.87 -28.36
C GLY A 89 -5.07 1.25 -27.57
N ILE A 90 -5.32 0.09 -26.93
CA ILE A 90 -4.29 -0.65 -26.19
C ILE A 90 -3.10 -1.01 -27.11
N ARG A 91 -3.42 -1.42 -28.35
CA ARG A 91 -2.43 -1.78 -29.35
C ARG A 91 -1.49 -0.62 -29.71
N ASP A 92 -2.04 0.60 -29.82
CA ASP A 92 -1.25 1.79 -30.17
C ASP A 92 -0.32 2.15 -29.01
N MET A 93 -0.82 2.11 -27.78
CA MET A 93 -0.02 2.34 -26.59
C MET A 93 1.07 1.26 -26.43
N ALA A 94 0.75 0.00 -26.72
CA ALA A 94 1.75 -1.08 -26.70
C ALA A 94 2.84 -0.85 -27.75
N ALA A 95 2.50 -0.38 -28.96
CA ALA A 95 3.49 -0.02 -30.00
C ALA A 95 4.42 1.11 -29.53
N PHE A 96 3.87 2.11 -28.83
CA PHE A 96 4.68 3.19 -28.24
C PHE A 96 5.63 2.63 -27.17
N PHE A 97 5.14 1.82 -26.24
CA PHE A 97 5.96 1.27 -25.15
C PHE A 97 7.07 0.34 -25.67
N ARG A 98 6.84 -0.44 -26.72
CA ARG A 98 7.89 -1.22 -27.39
C ARG A 98 9.05 -0.37 -27.91
N GLY A 99 8.73 0.83 -28.40
CA GLY A 99 9.74 1.76 -28.89
C GLY A 99 10.55 2.44 -27.78
N VAL A 100 10.00 2.51 -26.58
CA VAL A 100 10.62 3.23 -25.44
C VAL A 100 11.29 2.28 -24.47
N TYR A 101 10.69 1.11 -24.20
CA TYR A 101 11.18 0.15 -23.21
C TYR A 101 11.75 -1.11 -23.87
N PRO A 102 13.07 -1.32 -23.82
CA PRO A 102 13.70 -2.54 -24.38
C PRO A 102 13.23 -3.83 -23.68
N SER A 103 12.75 -3.71 -22.44
CA SER A 103 12.25 -4.81 -21.61
C SER A 103 10.82 -5.27 -21.96
N PHE A 104 10.14 -4.61 -22.92
CA PHE A 104 8.75 -4.96 -23.29
C PHE A 104 8.66 -6.43 -23.72
N ASN A 105 7.80 -7.20 -23.03
CA ASN A 105 7.64 -8.63 -23.26
C ASN A 105 6.34 -8.95 -23.99
N GLU A 106 6.47 -9.42 -25.25
CA GLU A 106 5.33 -9.74 -26.13
C GLU A 106 4.49 -10.90 -25.62
N GLU A 107 5.13 -11.92 -25.06
CA GLU A 107 4.44 -13.09 -24.53
C GLU A 107 3.60 -12.68 -23.30
N ARG A 108 4.18 -11.87 -22.41
CA ARG A 108 3.47 -11.33 -21.25
C ARG A 108 2.28 -10.45 -21.68
N TYR A 109 2.50 -9.57 -22.67
CA TYR A 109 1.43 -8.72 -23.22
C TYR A 109 0.27 -9.54 -23.79
N ARG A 110 0.55 -10.62 -24.51
CA ARG A 110 -0.46 -11.52 -25.05
C ARG A 110 -1.23 -12.26 -23.93
N LYS A 111 -0.51 -12.87 -22.97
CA LYS A 111 -1.12 -13.59 -21.83
C LYS A 111 -2.01 -12.67 -20.98
N LEU A 112 -1.56 -11.45 -20.70
CA LEU A 112 -2.38 -10.47 -19.97
C LEU A 112 -3.59 -10.02 -20.80
N GLY A 113 -3.48 -9.99 -22.14
CA GLY A 113 -4.61 -9.74 -23.02
C GLY A 113 -5.71 -10.79 -22.92
N GLU A 114 -5.35 -12.06 -22.79
CA GLU A 114 -6.28 -13.16 -22.55
C GLU A 114 -6.95 -13.05 -21.17
N ALA A 115 -6.24 -12.55 -20.17
CA ALA A 115 -6.75 -12.43 -18.81
C ALA A 115 -7.72 -11.24 -18.64
N PHE A 116 -7.46 -10.10 -19.31
CA PHE A 116 -8.29 -8.90 -19.18
C PHE A 116 -9.40 -8.76 -20.22
N ASP A 117 -9.32 -9.49 -21.33
CA ASP A 117 -10.33 -9.57 -22.41
C ASP A 117 -10.89 -8.20 -22.85
N LEU A 118 -9.99 -7.27 -23.20
CA LEU A 118 -10.33 -5.92 -23.66
C LEU A 118 -10.16 -5.81 -25.18
N ASP A 119 -11.00 -5.00 -25.84
CA ASP A 119 -10.83 -4.70 -27.27
C ASP A 119 -9.57 -3.82 -27.52
N ASP A 120 -8.52 -4.44 -28.03
CA ASP A 120 -7.23 -3.79 -28.31
C ASP A 120 -7.29 -2.60 -29.26
N LYS A 121 -8.33 -2.50 -30.08
CA LYS A 121 -8.48 -1.47 -31.13
C LYS A 121 -9.39 -0.33 -30.70
N ALA A 122 -10.23 -0.56 -29.69
CA ALA A 122 -11.14 0.48 -29.21
C ALA A 122 -10.35 1.63 -28.56
N PRO A 123 -10.70 2.90 -28.83
CA PRO A 123 -10.10 4.03 -28.15
C PRO A 123 -10.22 3.94 -26.64
N LEU A 124 -9.11 4.02 -25.91
CA LEU A 124 -9.06 3.87 -24.47
C LEU A 124 -9.97 4.86 -23.72
N LYS A 125 -10.16 6.05 -24.25
CA LYS A 125 -11.08 7.04 -23.68
C LYS A 125 -12.57 6.62 -23.67
N ARG A 126 -12.94 5.58 -24.42
CA ARG A 126 -14.29 5.00 -24.41
C ARG A 126 -14.48 3.95 -23.34
N PHE A 127 -13.39 3.51 -22.75
CA PHE A 127 -13.42 2.52 -21.66
C PHE A 127 -13.94 3.15 -20.37
N SER A 128 -14.61 2.35 -19.56
CA SER A 128 -14.88 2.72 -18.17
C SER A 128 -13.57 2.93 -17.40
N ARG A 129 -13.60 3.62 -16.25
CA ARG A 129 -12.41 3.79 -15.40
C ARG A 129 -11.74 2.45 -15.06
N GLY A 130 -12.54 1.44 -14.71
CA GLY A 130 -12.04 0.10 -14.44
C GLY A 130 -11.35 -0.55 -15.63
N MET A 131 -11.95 -0.47 -16.83
CA MET A 131 -11.34 -0.97 -18.07
C MET A 131 -10.05 -0.22 -18.43
N GLN A 132 -10.00 1.09 -18.19
CA GLN A 132 -8.77 1.87 -18.37
C GLN A 132 -7.65 1.42 -17.43
N LYS A 133 -7.97 1.14 -16.16
CA LYS A 133 -7.00 0.59 -15.19
C LYS A 133 -6.52 -0.79 -15.62
N GLN A 134 -7.41 -1.69 -16.07
CA GLN A 134 -7.01 -3.00 -16.62
C GLN A 134 -6.05 -2.87 -17.81
N ALA A 135 -6.34 -1.95 -18.74
CA ALA A 135 -5.45 -1.66 -19.86
C ALA A 135 -4.09 -1.14 -19.39
N ALA A 136 -4.07 -0.25 -18.39
CA ALA A 136 -2.83 0.28 -17.80
C ALA A 136 -2.01 -0.83 -17.13
N PHE A 137 -2.65 -1.73 -16.36
CA PHE A 137 -1.98 -2.90 -15.78
C PHE A 137 -1.39 -3.81 -16.84
N ARG A 138 -2.16 -4.14 -17.90
CA ARG A 138 -1.67 -4.94 -19.01
C ARG A 138 -0.42 -4.34 -19.63
N LEU A 139 -0.44 -3.04 -19.91
CA LEU A 139 0.68 -2.34 -20.52
C LEU A 139 1.89 -2.27 -19.56
N ALA A 140 1.69 -1.82 -18.33
CA ALA A 140 2.75 -1.65 -17.35
C ALA A 140 3.44 -2.97 -16.97
N MET A 141 2.69 -4.04 -16.74
CA MET A 141 3.25 -5.36 -16.42
C MET A 141 3.96 -6.00 -17.62
N SER A 142 3.59 -5.62 -18.85
CA SER A 142 4.30 -6.07 -20.06
C SER A 142 5.70 -5.44 -20.22
N LEU A 143 5.99 -4.35 -19.50
CA LEU A 143 7.31 -3.75 -19.44
C LEU A 143 8.31 -4.60 -18.63
N MET A 144 7.85 -5.61 -17.91
CA MET A 144 8.65 -6.43 -16.99
C MET A 144 9.46 -5.59 -15.99
N PRO A 145 8.84 -4.62 -15.29
CA PRO A 145 9.54 -3.67 -14.45
C PRO A 145 10.20 -4.36 -13.24
N GLU A 146 11.30 -3.80 -12.74
CA GLU A 146 11.86 -4.15 -11.43
C GLU A 146 11.08 -3.49 -10.30
N VAL A 147 10.51 -2.30 -10.57
CA VAL A 147 9.69 -1.53 -9.63
C VAL A 147 8.38 -1.14 -10.30
N LEU A 148 7.26 -1.48 -9.67
CA LEU A 148 5.94 -1.05 -10.08
C LEU A 148 5.37 -0.07 -9.06
N VAL A 149 5.08 1.15 -9.50
CA VAL A 149 4.51 2.21 -8.68
C VAL A 149 3.06 2.42 -9.05
N LEU A 150 2.18 2.38 -8.06
CA LEU A 150 0.73 2.41 -8.23
C LEU A 150 0.13 3.54 -7.38
N ASP A 151 -0.58 4.47 -8.02
CA ASP A 151 -1.27 5.55 -7.29
C ASP A 151 -2.78 5.29 -7.31
N GLU A 152 -3.35 4.95 -6.14
CA GLU A 152 -4.77 4.58 -5.95
C GLU A 152 -5.29 3.56 -7.00
N PRO A 153 -4.61 2.41 -7.18
CA PRO A 153 -4.78 1.57 -8.38
C PRO A 153 -6.11 0.82 -8.43
N VAL A 154 -6.72 0.56 -7.28
CA VAL A 154 -7.91 -0.31 -7.17
C VAL A 154 -9.21 0.46 -7.10
N ASP A 155 -9.17 1.79 -7.05
CA ASP A 155 -10.35 2.64 -7.08
C ASP A 155 -11.15 2.44 -8.38
N GLY A 156 -12.45 2.19 -8.23
CA GLY A 156 -13.35 1.98 -9.37
C GLY A 156 -13.24 0.60 -10.03
N LEU A 157 -12.46 -0.34 -9.48
CA LEU A 157 -12.47 -1.74 -9.86
C LEU A 157 -13.51 -2.53 -9.07
N ASP A 158 -14.18 -3.49 -9.73
CA ASP A 158 -15.00 -4.46 -9.04
C ASP A 158 -14.13 -5.45 -8.21
N PRO A 159 -14.71 -6.11 -7.19
CA PRO A 159 -13.94 -6.99 -6.29
C PRO A 159 -13.24 -8.16 -7.00
N VAL A 160 -13.82 -8.71 -8.07
CA VAL A 160 -13.24 -9.84 -8.82
C VAL A 160 -11.99 -9.39 -9.56
N MET A 161 -12.09 -8.27 -10.27
CA MET A 161 -10.98 -7.69 -11.01
C MET A 161 -9.85 -7.23 -10.07
N ARG A 162 -10.19 -6.61 -8.94
CA ARG A 162 -9.22 -6.23 -7.90
C ARG A 162 -8.42 -7.45 -7.46
N ARG A 163 -9.08 -8.55 -7.10
CA ARG A 163 -8.43 -9.79 -6.68
C ARG A 163 -7.54 -10.38 -7.77
N GLN A 164 -7.99 -10.35 -9.02
CA GLN A 164 -7.20 -10.84 -10.16
C GLN A 164 -5.90 -10.04 -10.34
N ILE A 165 -5.98 -8.71 -10.28
CA ILE A 165 -4.81 -7.83 -10.38
C ILE A 165 -3.82 -8.12 -9.25
N TRP A 166 -4.28 -8.20 -7.99
CA TRP A 166 -3.41 -8.52 -6.86
C TRP A 166 -2.75 -9.89 -7.02
N THR A 167 -3.49 -10.90 -7.47
CA THR A 167 -2.92 -12.24 -7.73
C THR A 167 -1.78 -12.18 -8.76
N LEU A 168 -1.95 -11.42 -9.84
CA LEU A 168 -0.92 -11.25 -10.86
C LEU A 168 0.30 -10.49 -10.34
N LEU A 169 0.09 -9.45 -9.53
CA LEU A 169 1.17 -8.66 -8.93
C LEU A 169 1.98 -9.49 -7.93
N LEU A 170 1.30 -10.20 -7.02
CA LEU A 170 1.94 -11.05 -6.02
C LEU A 170 2.73 -12.20 -6.66
N ALA A 171 2.24 -12.77 -7.79
CA ALA A 171 3.00 -13.75 -8.55
C ALA A 171 4.32 -13.15 -9.09
N ASP A 172 4.28 -11.94 -9.67
CA ASP A 172 5.49 -11.26 -10.15
C ASP A 172 6.45 -10.87 -9.01
N VAL A 173 5.94 -10.51 -7.84
CA VAL A 173 6.77 -10.28 -6.63
C VAL A 173 7.48 -11.57 -6.22
N ALA A 174 6.73 -12.68 -6.12
CA ALA A 174 7.27 -13.97 -5.69
C ALA A 174 8.25 -14.59 -6.70
N GLU A 175 7.94 -14.53 -8.00
CA GLU A 175 8.72 -15.19 -9.05
C GLU A 175 9.93 -14.40 -9.51
N ARG A 176 9.83 -13.07 -9.54
CA ARG A 176 10.85 -12.19 -10.14
C ARG A 176 11.50 -11.23 -9.15
N GLY A 177 11.03 -11.18 -7.89
CA GLY A 177 11.48 -10.20 -6.92
C GLY A 177 11.09 -8.76 -7.28
N MET A 178 9.97 -8.57 -8.04
CA MET A 178 9.46 -7.25 -8.36
C MET A 178 9.11 -6.50 -7.08
N THR A 179 9.49 -5.24 -6.98
CA THR A 179 9.10 -4.36 -5.87
C THR A 179 7.86 -3.59 -6.26
N VAL A 180 6.85 -3.55 -5.38
CA VAL A 180 5.62 -2.81 -5.61
C VAL A 180 5.48 -1.73 -4.55
N LEU A 181 5.28 -0.48 -4.95
CA LEU A 181 4.83 0.60 -4.09
C LEU A 181 3.42 0.99 -4.49
N VAL A 182 2.49 0.88 -3.56
CA VAL A 182 1.09 1.22 -3.79
C VAL A 182 0.61 2.28 -2.83
N SER A 183 0.04 3.38 -3.33
CA SER A 183 -0.64 4.35 -2.48
C SER A 183 -2.11 3.99 -2.30
N SER A 184 -2.63 4.20 -1.11
CA SER A 184 -4.07 4.15 -0.82
C SER A 184 -4.43 5.09 0.33
N HIS A 185 -5.66 5.58 0.33
CA HIS A 185 -6.27 6.22 1.48
C HIS A 185 -7.07 5.22 2.33
N ASN A 186 -7.19 3.96 1.90
CA ASN A 186 -7.94 2.89 2.55
C ASN A 186 -7.01 1.74 2.96
N LEU A 187 -6.78 1.59 4.24
CA LEU A 187 -5.93 0.55 4.83
C LEU A 187 -6.40 -0.88 4.54
N ARG A 188 -7.72 -1.08 4.52
CA ARG A 188 -8.31 -2.42 4.28
C ARG A 188 -7.95 -2.99 2.91
N GLU A 189 -7.72 -2.13 1.93
CA GLU A 189 -7.36 -2.57 0.58
C GLU A 189 -5.94 -3.14 0.50
N LEU A 190 -5.09 -2.76 1.45
CA LEU A 190 -3.68 -3.12 1.51
C LEU A 190 -3.38 -4.26 2.49
N GLU A 191 -4.29 -4.55 3.42
CA GLU A 191 -4.10 -5.50 4.52
C GLU A 191 -3.70 -6.90 4.04
N ASP A 192 -4.33 -7.37 2.96
CA ASP A 192 -4.12 -8.72 2.43
C ASP A 192 -2.94 -8.82 1.45
N VAL A 193 -2.31 -7.69 1.07
CA VAL A 193 -1.36 -7.67 -0.06
C VAL A 193 -0.01 -7.05 0.29
N CYS A 194 0.05 -6.15 1.27
CA CYS A 194 1.30 -5.51 1.67
C CYS A 194 2.05 -6.32 2.71
N ASP A 195 3.36 -6.24 2.69
CA ASP A 195 4.26 -6.74 3.71
C ASP A 195 4.91 -5.61 4.53
N HIS A 196 4.91 -4.40 3.99
CA HIS A 196 5.38 -3.17 4.62
C HIS A 196 4.38 -2.04 4.45
N VAL A 197 4.32 -1.14 5.43
CA VAL A 197 3.45 0.03 5.39
C VAL A 197 4.18 1.27 5.88
N GLY A 198 4.06 2.35 5.11
CA GLY A 198 4.45 3.69 5.48
C GLY A 198 3.24 4.61 5.57
N ILE A 199 3.05 5.26 6.72
CA ILE A 199 1.99 6.26 6.88
C ILE A 199 2.57 7.63 6.75
N ILE A 200 1.92 8.42 5.89
CA ILE A 200 2.26 9.81 5.72
C ILE A 200 1.10 10.74 6.11
N HIS A 201 1.47 11.83 6.74
CA HIS A 201 0.55 12.91 7.08
C HIS A 201 1.25 14.25 6.93
N ALA A 202 0.59 15.23 6.31
CA ALA A 202 1.13 16.59 6.11
C ALA A 202 2.57 16.59 5.56
N GLY A 203 2.86 15.71 4.59
CA GLY A 203 4.17 15.64 3.93
C GLY A 203 5.29 14.99 4.74
N LYS A 204 4.99 14.32 5.85
CA LYS A 204 5.96 13.62 6.72
C LYS A 204 5.59 12.16 6.90
N THR A 205 6.60 11.33 7.12
CA THR A 205 6.40 9.94 7.55
C THR A 205 6.07 9.93 9.05
N LEU A 206 4.94 9.35 9.40
CA LEU A 206 4.55 9.13 10.81
C LEU A 206 5.03 7.78 11.32
N VAL A 207 4.81 6.74 10.52
CA VAL A 207 5.15 5.36 10.85
C VAL A 207 5.68 4.67 9.60
N GLU A 208 6.69 3.84 9.78
CA GLU A 208 7.20 2.92 8.78
C GLU A 208 7.55 1.61 9.47
N ARG A 209 6.88 0.51 9.12
CA ARG A 209 7.03 -0.81 9.74
C ARG A 209 6.70 -1.93 8.75
N SER A 210 7.25 -3.12 9.01
CA SER A 210 6.69 -4.34 8.45
C SER A 210 5.37 -4.70 9.13
N LEU A 211 4.48 -5.35 8.38
CA LEU A 211 3.20 -5.82 8.94
C LEU A 211 3.40 -6.86 10.04
N SER A 212 4.41 -7.73 9.91
CA SER A 212 4.76 -8.70 10.94
C SER A 212 5.14 -8.02 12.26
N GLU A 213 5.98 -6.97 12.22
CA GLU A 213 6.36 -6.22 13.43
C GLU A 213 5.17 -5.54 14.11
N LEU A 214 4.21 -5.06 13.30
CA LEU A 214 2.99 -4.42 13.82
C LEU A 214 2.06 -5.46 14.47
N GLN A 215 1.93 -6.64 13.87
CA GLN A 215 1.07 -7.71 14.37
C GLN A 215 1.65 -8.44 15.59
N ASP A 216 2.97 -8.57 15.69
CA ASP A 216 3.63 -9.31 16.78
C ASP A 216 3.52 -8.62 18.14
N ASN A 217 3.27 -7.32 18.18
CA ASN A 217 3.25 -6.51 19.39
C ASN A 217 1.86 -6.17 19.93
N MET A 218 0.80 -6.60 19.24
CA MET A 218 -0.57 -6.29 19.63
C MET A 218 -1.50 -7.48 19.38
N VAL A 219 -2.41 -7.72 20.32
CA VAL A 219 -3.35 -8.85 20.25
C VAL A 219 -4.75 -8.36 20.56
N LYS A 220 -5.72 -8.83 19.79
CA LYS A 220 -7.15 -8.67 20.05
C LYS A 220 -7.67 -9.93 20.71
N VAL A 221 -8.21 -9.79 21.91
CA VAL A 221 -8.81 -10.89 22.67
C VAL A 221 -10.29 -10.67 22.81
N GLN A 222 -11.08 -11.64 22.42
CA GLN A 222 -12.50 -11.72 22.82
C GLN A 222 -12.63 -12.73 23.94
N LEU A 223 -13.28 -12.34 25.04
CA LEU A 223 -13.46 -13.23 26.18
C LEU A 223 -14.81 -13.04 26.87
N VAL A 224 -15.28 -14.10 27.49
CA VAL A 224 -16.42 -14.12 28.41
C VAL A 224 -15.94 -14.64 29.75
N LEU A 225 -16.08 -13.83 30.77
CA LEU A 225 -15.75 -14.21 32.15
C LEU A 225 -17.00 -14.71 32.91
N PRO A 226 -16.82 -15.57 33.93
CA PRO A 226 -17.89 -15.89 34.88
C PRO A 226 -18.46 -14.63 35.52
N GLU A 227 -19.70 -14.70 35.96
CA GLU A 227 -20.36 -13.56 36.62
C GLU A 227 -19.61 -13.13 37.89
N GLY A 228 -19.28 -11.84 37.98
CA GLY A 228 -18.50 -11.26 39.08
C GLY A 228 -16.98 -11.41 38.96
N ALA A 229 -16.48 -12.10 37.94
CA ALA A 229 -15.03 -12.21 37.72
C ALA A 229 -14.45 -10.90 37.14
N ALA A 230 -13.29 -10.51 37.69
CA ALA A 230 -12.50 -9.37 37.19
C ALA A 230 -11.58 -9.79 36.04
N LEU A 231 -11.15 -8.81 35.24
CA LEU A 231 -10.07 -9.04 34.27
C LEU A 231 -8.77 -9.42 34.99
N PRO A 232 -7.94 -10.31 34.40
CA PRO A 232 -6.66 -10.65 34.99
C PRO A 232 -5.74 -9.43 35.10
N GLU A 233 -4.99 -9.38 36.21
CA GLU A 233 -3.97 -8.35 36.40
C GLU A 233 -2.77 -8.57 35.49
N GLY A 234 -2.05 -7.50 35.16
CA GLY A 234 -0.82 -7.57 34.35
C GLY A 234 -1.05 -7.48 32.83
N LEU A 235 -2.29 -7.32 32.38
CA LEU A 235 -2.58 -7.05 30.96
C LEU A 235 -2.39 -5.57 30.64
N ASN A 236 -1.60 -5.27 29.58
CA ASN A 236 -1.48 -3.91 29.06
C ASN A 236 -2.63 -3.62 28.10
N ILE A 237 -3.75 -3.14 28.64
CA ILE A 237 -4.99 -2.91 27.91
C ILE A 237 -4.92 -1.53 27.23
N LEU A 238 -4.94 -1.51 25.90
CA LEU A 238 -5.00 -0.29 25.09
C LEU A 238 -6.45 0.14 24.88
N HIS A 239 -7.36 -0.83 24.72
CA HIS A 239 -8.78 -0.58 24.53
C HIS A 239 -9.61 -1.74 25.09
N GLU A 240 -10.79 -1.40 25.63
CA GLU A 240 -11.81 -2.36 26.04
C GLU A 240 -13.16 -1.94 25.47
N SER A 241 -13.87 -2.88 24.89
CA SER A 241 -15.28 -2.73 24.51
C SER A 241 -16.07 -3.95 24.96
N ARG A 242 -17.40 -3.78 25.12
CA ARG A 242 -18.29 -4.83 25.57
C ARG A 242 -19.58 -4.87 24.76
N VAL A 243 -19.92 -6.07 24.30
CA VAL A 243 -21.19 -6.35 23.62
C VAL A 243 -21.86 -7.54 24.34
N GLY A 244 -22.92 -7.26 25.10
CA GLY A 244 -23.54 -8.28 25.94
C GLY A 244 -22.57 -8.79 27.02
N GLN A 245 -22.25 -10.09 26.99
CA GLN A 245 -21.31 -10.72 27.90
C GLN A 245 -19.88 -10.80 27.31
N VAL A 246 -19.73 -10.57 26.00
CA VAL A 246 -18.43 -10.62 25.34
C VAL A 246 -17.67 -9.31 25.56
N ARG A 247 -16.47 -9.43 26.13
CA ARG A 247 -15.50 -8.32 26.20
C ARG A 247 -14.50 -8.48 25.08
N THR A 248 -14.21 -7.40 24.38
CA THR A 248 -13.14 -7.33 23.37
C THR A 248 -12.06 -6.42 23.92
N LEU A 249 -10.86 -6.95 24.06
CA LEU A 249 -9.69 -6.24 24.56
C LEU A 249 -8.67 -6.11 23.41
N ILE A 250 -8.08 -4.94 23.27
CA ILE A 250 -6.87 -4.73 22.48
C ILE A 250 -5.72 -4.59 23.46
N LEU A 251 -4.75 -5.48 23.37
CA LEU A 251 -3.67 -5.64 24.34
C LEU A 251 -2.32 -5.44 23.64
N ARG A 252 -1.38 -4.77 24.32
CA ARG A 252 0.00 -4.70 23.89
C ARG A 252 0.78 -5.85 24.54
N GLY A 253 1.45 -6.66 23.72
CA GLY A 253 2.26 -7.78 24.15
C GLY A 253 2.18 -8.96 23.19
N ARG A 254 2.94 -10.01 23.46
CA ARG A 254 2.99 -11.21 22.62
C ARG A 254 1.78 -12.10 22.84
N ALA A 255 1.27 -12.66 21.77
CA ALA A 255 0.07 -13.51 21.80
C ALA A 255 0.16 -14.68 22.78
N GLU A 256 1.33 -15.34 22.85
CA GLU A 256 1.57 -16.48 23.74
C GLU A 256 1.50 -16.09 25.22
N GLU A 257 2.09 -14.95 25.60
CA GLU A 257 2.11 -14.45 26.98
C GLU A 257 0.71 -14.03 27.41
N ILE A 258 0.01 -13.29 26.54
CA ILE A 258 -1.37 -12.84 26.77
C ILE A 258 -2.32 -14.03 26.88
N SER A 259 -2.19 -15.03 25.99
CA SER A 259 -2.99 -16.25 26.04
C SER A 259 -2.84 -16.99 27.38
N ALA A 260 -1.61 -17.11 27.87
CA ALA A 260 -1.34 -17.76 29.15
C ALA A 260 -2.02 -17.02 30.33
N VAL A 261 -1.93 -15.70 30.37
CA VAL A 261 -2.55 -14.86 31.41
C VAL A 261 -4.07 -14.95 31.36
N VAL A 262 -4.66 -14.85 30.16
CA VAL A 262 -6.11 -14.94 29.97
C VAL A 262 -6.64 -16.33 30.34
N ALA A 263 -5.97 -17.40 29.91
CA ALA A 263 -6.35 -18.78 30.24
C ALA A 263 -6.33 -19.04 31.76
N ALA A 264 -5.33 -18.51 32.46
CA ALA A 264 -5.21 -18.65 33.92
C ALA A 264 -6.37 -18.00 34.71
N ALA A 265 -7.05 -17.02 34.11
CA ALA A 265 -8.21 -16.38 34.72
C ALA A 265 -9.51 -17.23 34.64
N GLY A 266 -9.47 -18.39 33.98
CA GLY A 266 -10.60 -19.32 33.88
C GLY A 266 -11.82 -18.73 33.14
N PRO A 267 -11.64 -18.13 31.94
CA PRO A 267 -12.77 -17.60 31.18
C PRO A 267 -13.70 -18.73 30.73
N LEU A 268 -15.00 -18.43 30.59
CA LEU A 268 -15.98 -19.34 30.00
C LEU A 268 -15.69 -19.56 28.50
N PHE A 269 -15.16 -18.53 27.87
CA PHE A 269 -14.71 -18.53 26.47
C PHE A 269 -13.62 -17.47 26.29
N TYR A 270 -12.61 -17.75 25.47
CA TYR A 270 -11.74 -16.72 24.90
C TYR A 270 -11.23 -17.13 23.53
N ASP A 271 -10.94 -16.13 22.70
CA ASP A 271 -10.35 -16.28 21.38
C ASP A 271 -9.38 -15.16 21.12
N LEU A 272 -8.29 -15.47 20.41
CA LEU A 272 -7.27 -14.52 19.97
C LEU A 272 -7.51 -14.24 18.49
N LEU A 273 -7.82 -13.00 18.19
CA LEU A 273 -8.12 -12.56 16.83
C LEU A 273 -6.98 -11.70 16.30
N PRO A 274 -6.66 -11.78 14.99
CA PRO A 274 -5.76 -10.82 14.39
C PRO A 274 -6.38 -9.43 14.45
N LEU A 275 -5.54 -8.40 14.68
CA LEU A 275 -5.95 -7.02 14.50
C LEU A 275 -5.94 -6.68 13.02
N THR A 276 -6.92 -5.91 12.59
CA THR A 276 -6.89 -5.26 11.29
C THR A 276 -5.83 -4.15 11.28
N LEU A 277 -5.30 -3.82 10.11
CA LEU A 277 -4.37 -2.70 9.97
C LEU A 277 -4.98 -1.40 10.53
N GLU A 278 -6.28 -1.19 10.30
CA GLU A 278 -7.01 -0.03 10.81
C GLU A 278 -7.00 0.01 12.35
N GLU A 279 -7.25 -1.13 13.01
CA GLU A 279 -7.18 -1.24 14.46
C GLU A 279 -5.75 -1.00 14.99
N ILE A 280 -4.75 -1.61 14.36
CA ILE A 280 -3.34 -1.39 14.73
C ILE A 280 -3.01 0.10 14.70
N PHE A 281 -3.42 0.79 13.64
CA PHE A 281 -3.17 2.23 13.50
C PHE A 281 -3.87 3.06 14.55
N ILE A 282 -5.14 2.77 14.82
CA ILE A 282 -5.92 3.47 15.86
C ILE A 282 -5.21 3.39 17.21
N TYR A 283 -4.71 2.22 17.57
CA TYR A 283 -4.18 1.98 18.89
C TYR A 283 -2.68 2.25 19.03
N GLU A 284 -1.90 2.16 17.95
CA GLU A 284 -0.49 2.51 17.95
C GLU A 284 -0.28 4.03 17.88
N LEU A 285 -1.07 4.73 17.07
CA LEU A 285 -0.98 6.20 16.91
C LEU A 285 -1.88 6.99 17.86
N GLY A 286 -2.95 6.42 18.36
CA GLY A 286 -3.91 7.07 19.24
C GLY A 286 -3.34 7.47 20.62
N GLY A 287 -2.14 6.99 20.98
CA GLY A 287 -1.40 7.41 22.19
C GLY A 287 -0.62 8.72 22.04
N GLU A 288 -0.37 9.19 20.80
CA GLU A 288 0.39 10.42 20.53
C GLU A 288 -0.47 11.44 19.76
N HIS A 289 -1.38 12.13 20.46
CA HIS A 289 -2.03 13.40 20.06
C HIS A 289 -2.63 13.52 18.63
N TYR A 290 -2.86 12.44 17.90
CA TYR A 290 -3.55 12.50 16.62
C TYR A 290 -5.02 12.11 16.80
N ALA A 291 -5.92 13.02 16.45
CA ALA A 291 -7.32 12.69 16.28
C ALA A 291 -7.42 11.70 15.11
N VAL A 292 -7.46 10.42 15.42
CA VAL A 292 -7.58 9.28 14.47
C VAL A 292 -8.75 9.48 13.50
N ARG A 293 -9.72 10.32 13.84
CA ARG A 293 -10.85 10.71 12.98
C ARG A 293 -10.42 11.34 11.65
N ASP A 294 -9.31 12.07 11.61
CA ASP A 294 -8.89 12.81 10.40
C ASP A 294 -8.04 11.95 9.43
N VAL A 295 -7.62 10.77 9.85
CA VAL A 295 -6.79 9.86 9.04
C VAL A 295 -7.61 8.72 8.44
N LEU A 296 -8.74 8.33 9.04
CA LEU A 296 -9.51 7.13 8.70
C LEU A 296 -10.95 7.41 8.24
N LEU A 297 -11.42 8.64 8.27
CA LEU A 297 -12.72 9.10 7.77
C LEU A 297 -12.52 10.12 6.65
#